data_be49f0cb1c5fc62c1a55eeefb8bf3be7
#
_entry.id   be49f0cb1c5fc62c1a55eeefb8bf3be7
#
_cell.length_a   1.000
_cell.length_b   1.000
_cell.length_c   1.000
_cell.angle_alpha   90.00
_cell.angle_beta   90.00
_cell.angle_gamma   90.00
#
_symmetry.space_group_name_H-M   'P 1'
#
loop_
_entity.id
_entity.type
_entity.pdbx_description
1 polymer ?
#
loop_
_entity_poly.entity_id
_entity_poly.type
_entity_poly.pdbx_seq_one_letter_code
_entity_poly.pdbx_strand_id
1 'polypeptide(L)'
;MWTRATRAQHSREGLRYQTDLTDAEWAVIAPHLPGERATGRPRSWPMREIINGIFYVMRAGCPWRLLPTDLPPWGTIYRWFALLRDAGRFEAINHLLVMEDRERGGREASPSAAIIDSQSVKTTESGGPRGYDAGKKIKGRKRHALVDTDGRGLVLEPHHAGIQDRHGAGPLLRVSRRSFPFIKRVFADGGYAGDKVASATSIAVEIVRRKPDQVGFAVQPRRWVVERFFAWINRNRRLAKDFEASIASAKAFLYAASVMLLVRRIARSA
;
A
#
# COMPACT_ATOMS: atom_id res chain seq x y z
N MET A 1 -19.94 -17.34 0.45
CA MET A 1 -20.71 -16.67 -0.65
C MET A 1 -21.18 -15.30 -0.16
N TRP A 2 -21.20 -14.27 -1.00
CA TRP A 2 -21.64 -12.93 -0.57
C TRP A 2 -23.16 -12.91 -0.38
N THR A 3 -23.59 -12.44 0.79
CA THR A 3 -25.01 -12.20 1.09
C THR A 3 -25.54 -10.99 0.32
N ARG A 4 -26.86 -10.78 0.29
CA ARG A 4 -27.45 -9.56 -0.28
C ARG A 4 -26.96 -8.30 0.43
N ALA A 5 -26.87 -8.31 1.77
CA ALA A 5 -26.32 -7.21 2.56
C ALA A 5 -24.89 -6.91 2.19
N THR A 6 -24.02 -7.92 2.10
CA THR A 6 -22.63 -7.74 1.69
C THR A 6 -22.51 -7.17 0.29
N ARG A 7 -23.35 -7.60 -0.65
CA ARG A 7 -23.36 -7.05 -2.02
C ARG A 7 -23.77 -5.58 -2.02
N ALA A 8 -24.81 -5.21 -1.25
CA ALA A 8 -25.25 -3.82 -1.13
C ALA A 8 -24.15 -2.92 -0.55
N GLN A 9 -23.50 -3.34 0.53
CA GLN A 9 -22.39 -2.61 1.15
C GLN A 9 -21.18 -2.42 0.22
N HIS A 10 -20.98 -3.32 -0.74
CA HIS A 10 -19.89 -3.24 -1.70
C HIS A 10 -20.33 -2.74 -3.08
N SER A 11 -21.63 -2.41 -3.25
CA SER A 11 -22.14 -1.88 -4.50
C SER A 11 -21.48 -0.54 -4.81
N ARG A 12 -21.19 -0.36 -6.07
CA ARG A 12 -20.69 0.90 -6.64
C ARG A 12 -21.59 1.35 -7.79
N GLU A 13 -22.82 0.90 -7.73
CA GLU A 13 -23.86 1.27 -8.66
C GLU A 13 -24.14 2.78 -8.57
N GLY A 14 -24.39 3.42 -9.69
CA GLY A 14 -24.58 4.87 -9.77
C GLY A 14 -23.28 5.71 -9.78
N LEU A 15 -22.10 5.13 -9.58
CA LEU A 15 -20.84 5.85 -9.80
C LEU A 15 -20.47 5.87 -11.29
N ARG A 16 -19.91 6.99 -11.76
CA ARG A 16 -19.39 7.11 -13.14
C ARG A 16 -18.37 6.01 -13.44
N TYR A 17 -17.43 5.80 -12.51
CA TYR A 17 -16.46 4.69 -12.53
C TYR A 17 -16.47 3.92 -11.22
N GLN A 18 -16.21 2.62 -11.28
CA GLN A 18 -16.07 1.77 -10.09
C GLN A 18 -14.91 2.18 -9.16
N THR A 19 -14.09 3.10 -9.61
CA THR A 19 -12.96 3.67 -8.86
C THR A 19 -13.30 4.97 -8.16
N ASP A 20 -14.37 5.64 -8.55
CA ASP A 20 -14.76 6.93 -8.00
C ASP A 20 -15.09 6.79 -6.51
N LEU A 21 -14.73 7.79 -5.73
CA LEU A 21 -15.04 7.84 -4.31
C LEU A 21 -16.54 8.07 -4.10
N THR A 22 -17.17 7.29 -3.24
CA THR A 22 -18.50 7.62 -2.69
C THR A 22 -18.39 8.85 -1.78
N ASP A 23 -19.53 9.43 -1.38
CA ASP A 23 -19.52 10.57 -0.44
C ASP A 23 -18.96 10.18 0.91
N ALA A 24 -19.28 8.98 1.41
CA ALA A 24 -18.70 8.45 2.64
C ALA A 24 -17.18 8.23 2.50
N GLU A 25 -16.70 7.68 1.40
CA GLU A 25 -15.27 7.52 1.14
C GLU A 25 -14.55 8.87 0.99
N TRP A 26 -15.21 9.84 0.36
CA TRP A 26 -14.68 11.20 0.26
C TRP A 26 -14.57 11.87 1.62
N ALA A 27 -15.58 11.75 2.46
CA ALA A 27 -15.57 12.32 3.83
C ALA A 27 -14.39 11.79 4.66
N VAL A 28 -14.00 10.53 4.47
CA VAL A 28 -12.84 9.93 5.15
C VAL A 28 -11.52 10.54 4.68
N ILE A 29 -11.31 10.71 3.37
CA ILE A 29 -10.00 11.13 2.86
C ILE A 29 -9.84 12.66 2.77
N ALA A 30 -10.89 13.41 2.57
CA ALA A 30 -10.86 14.84 2.31
C ALA A 30 -10.10 15.66 3.38
N PRO A 31 -10.26 15.41 4.69
CA PRO A 31 -9.55 16.15 5.73
C PRO A 31 -8.02 16.05 5.66
N HIS A 32 -7.51 15.01 5.03
CA HIS A 32 -6.07 14.72 4.95
C HIS A 32 -5.42 15.23 3.66
N LEU A 33 -6.23 15.75 2.73
CA LEU A 33 -5.76 16.28 1.45
C LEU A 33 -5.48 17.79 1.56
N PRO A 34 -4.61 18.33 0.68
CA PRO A 34 -4.36 19.77 0.66
C PRO A 34 -5.65 20.55 0.39
N GLY A 35 -5.97 21.49 1.28
CA GLY A 35 -7.03 22.45 1.09
C GLY A 35 -6.79 23.42 -0.07
N GLU A 36 -7.68 24.37 -0.24
CA GLU A 36 -7.47 25.49 -1.16
C GLU A 36 -6.38 26.42 -0.62
N ARG A 37 -5.56 26.91 -1.53
CA ARG A 37 -4.53 27.89 -1.15
C ARG A 37 -5.17 29.26 -0.97
N ALA A 38 -4.79 29.99 0.08
CA ALA A 38 -5.25 31.34 0.31
C ALA A 38 -4.73 32.33 -0.77
N THR A 39 -3.64 32.00 -1.43
CA THR A 39 -2.98 32.85 -2.43
C THR A 39 -2.66 32.07 -3.71
N GLY A 40 -2.59 32.77 -4.84
CA GLY A 40 -2.28 32.20 -6.15
C GLY A 40 -3.54 31.81 -6.95
N ARG A 41 -3.33 31.21 -8.12
CA ARG A 41 -4.44 30.79 -8.98
C ARG A 41 -5.23 29.67 -8.34
N PRO A 42 -6.55 29.78 -8.19
CA PRO A 42 -7.40 28.71 -7.66
C PRO A 42 -7.29 27.43 -8.46
N ARG A 43 -7.56 26.32 -7.80
CA ARG A 43 -7.63 25.01 -8.43
C ARG A 43 -8.80 24.95 -9.41
N SER A 44 -8.54 24.59 -10.68
CA SER A 44 -9.58 24.52 -11.73
C SER A 44 -10.49 23.28 -11.59
N TRP A 45 -10.08 22.27 -10.81
CA TRP A 45 -10.81 21.03 -10.64
C TRP A 45 -10.93 20.67 -9.16
N PRO A 46 -12.07 20.14 -8.72
CA PRO A 46 -12.22 19.64 -7.35
C PRO A 46 -11.17 18.58 -7.01
N MET A 47 -10.66 18.59 -5.78
CA MET A 47 -9.66 17.61 -5.34
C MET A 47 -10.22 16.17 -5.41
N ARG A 48 -11.51 15.99 -5.18
CA ARG A 48 -12.18 14.68 -5.33
C ARG A 48 -12.00 14.11 -6.74
N GLU A 49 -12.19 14.91 -7.78
CA GLU A 49 -12.03 14.49 -9.16
C GLU A 49 -10.56 14.14 -9.50
N ILE A 50 -9.62 14.87 -8.91
CA ILE A 50 -8.19 14.58 -9.05
C ILE A 50 -7.85 13.23 -8.42
N ILE A 51 -8.35 12.94 -7.22
CA ILE A 51 -8.13 11.65 -6.53
C ILE A 51 -8.83 10.52 -7.28
N ASN A 52 -10.05 10.75 -7.79
CA ASN A 52 -10.76 9.80 -8.65
C ASN A 52 -9.91 9.41 -9.86
N GLY A 53 -9.30 10.38 -10.53
CA GLY A 53 -8.40 10.14 -11.67
C GLY A 53 -7.14 9.36 -11.29
N ILE A 54 -6.52 9.65 -10.15
CA ILE A 54 -5.36 8.88 -9.64
C ILE A 54 -5.77 7.42 -9.36
N PHE A 55 -6.91 7.21 -8.71
CA PHE A 55 -7.42 5.86 -8.41
C PHE A 55 -7.84 5.12 -9.68
N TYR A 56 -8.36 5.85 -10.69
CA TYR A 56 -8.65 5.27 -12.00
C TYR A 56 -7.37 4.72 -12.66
N VAL A 57 -6.32 5.53 -12.80
CA VAL A 57 -5.03 5.08 -13.36
C VAL A 57 -4.48 3.89 -12.59
N MET A 58 -4.51 3.94 -11.28
CA MET A 58 -4.03 2.86 -10.43
C MET A 58 -4.82 1.56 -10.66
N ARG A 59 -6.14 1.64 -10.72
CA ARG A 59 -7.02 0.47 -10.86
C ARG A 59 -7.03 -0.07 -12.27
N ALA A 60 -7.14 0.78 -13.29
CA ALA A 60 -7.18 0.41 -14.69
C ALA A 60 -5.81 -0.02 -15.23
N GLY A 61 -4.72 0.53 -14.66
CA GLY A 61 -3.35 0.29 -15.13
C GLY A 61 -3.03 1.01 -16.43
N CYS A 62 -3.87 1.94 -16.89
CA CYS A 62 -3.66 2.65 -18.14
C CYS A 62 -2.50 3.66 -18.03
N PRO A 63 -1.86 4.02 -19.16
CA PRO A 63 -1.01 5.21 -19.24
C PRO A 63 -1.80 6.47 -18.89
N TRP A 64 -1.14 7.46 -18.26
CA TRP A 64 -1.77 8.73 -17.89
C TRP A 64 -2.50 9.42 -19.05
N ARG A 65 -1.92 9.38 -20.25
CA ARG A 65 -2.49 10.01 -21.45
C ARG A 65 -3.75 9.32 -21.98
N LEU A 66 -4.08 8.13 -21.49
CA LEU A 66 -5.29 7.39 -21.84
C LEU A 66 -6.38 7.50 -20.76
N LEU A 67 -6.28 8.50 -19.87
CA LEU A 67 -7.38 8.83 -18.97
C LEU A 67 -8.60 9.26 -19.78
N PRO A 68 -9.83 8.85 -19.37
CA PRO A 68 -11.07 9.28 -19.98
C PRO A 68 -11.21 10.82 -19.96
N THR A 69 -11.86 11.36 -20.99
CA THR A 69 -12.00 12.81 -21.18
C THR A 69 -13.02 13.48 -20.23
N ASP A 70 -13.86 12.69 -19.58
CA ASP A 70 -14.80 13.11 -18.54
C ASP A 70 -14.19 13.20 -17.14
N LEU A 71 -12.91 12.83 -17.01
CA LEU A 71 -12.04 13.15 -15.85
C LEU A 71 -11.24 14.43 -16.13
N PRO A 72 -10.65 15.08 -15.09
CA PRO A 72 -9.74 16.19 -15.31
C PRO A 72 -8.62 15.81 -16.28
N PRO A 73 -8.08 16.78 -17.08
CA PRO A 73 -7.01 16.50 -18.02
C PRO A 73 -5.86 15.72 -17.37
N TRP A 74 -5.35 14.72 -18.08
CA TRP A 74 -4.30 13.82 -17.55
C TRP A 74 -3.09 14.58 -16.98
N GLY A 75 -2.69 15.69 -17.60
CA GLY A 75 -1.58 16.51 -17.13
C GLY A 75 -1.87 17.16 -15.76
N THR A 76 -3.12 17.54 -15.50
CA THR A 76 -3.56 18.04 -14.19
C THR A 76 -3.48 16.95 -13.14
N ILE A 77 -4.02 15.76 -13.43
CA ILE A 77 -4.03 14.62 -12.50
C ILE A 77 -2.59 14.16 -12.22
N TYR A 78 -1.75 14.03 -13.26
CA TYR A 78 -0.35 13.66 -13.09
C TYR A 78 0.45 14.67 -12.26
N ARG A 79 0.23 15.96 -12.49
CA ARG A 79 0.88 17.03 -11.69
C ARG A 79 0.50 16.91 -10.21
N TRP A 80 -0.76 16.69 -9.91
CA TRP A 80 -1.21 16.50 -8.53
C TRP A 80 -0.68 15.20 -7.91
N PHE A 81 -0.64 14.09 -8.68
CA PHE A 81 0.02 12.87 -8.24
C PHE A 81 1.48 13.13 -7.88
N ALA A 82 2.22 13.86 -8.72
CA ALA A 82 3.61 14.20 -8.46
C ALA A 82 3.77 15.08 -7.21
N LEU A 83 2.93 16.09 -7.03
CA LEU A 83 2.94 16.94 -5.82
C LEU A 83 2.65 16.15 -4.55
N LEU A 84 1.65 15.27 -4.56
CA LEU A 84 1.31 14.42 -3.42
C LEU A 84 2.41 13.39 -3.12
N ARG A 85 3.02 12.81 -4.16
CA ARG A 85 4.17 11.91 -4.05
C ARG A 85 5.38 12.60 -3.43
N ASP A 86 5.78 13.74 -3.97
CA ASP A 86 6.99 14.46 -3.56
C ASP A 86 6.86 15.05 -2.15
N ALA A 87 5.63 15.35 -1.72
CA ALA A 87 5.31 15.76 -0.36
C ALA A 87 5.07 14.57 0.61
N GLY A 88 5.23 13.31 0.19
CA GLY A 88 4.99 12.14 1.04
C GLY A 88 3.54 12.00 1.54
N ARG A 89 2.57 12.63 0.84
CA ARG A 89 1.19 12.70 1.34
C ARG A 89 0.48 11.36 1.40
N PHE A 90 0.69 10.47 0.41
CA PHE A 90 0.08 9.15 0.45
C PHE A 90 0.54 8.33 1.67
N GLU A 91 1.81 8.46 2.04
CA GLU A 91 2.39 7.82 3.22
C GLU A 91 1.78 8.39 4.51
N ALA A 92 1.70 9.72 4.62
CA ALA A 92 1.10 10.39 5.77
C ALA A 92 -0.39 10.07 5.93
N ILE A 93 -1.17 10.09 4.84
CA ILE A 93 -2.59 9.72 4.83
C ILE A 93 -2.75 8.26 5.26
N ASN A 94 -1.94 7.35 4.70
CA ASN A 94 -1.98 5.95 5.08
C ASN A 94 -1.76 5.76 6.59
N HIS A 95 -0.77 6.46 7.15
CA HIS A 95 -0.46 6.39 8.59
C HIS A 95 -1.67 6.80 9.45
N LEU A 96 -2.29 7.93 9.14
CA LEU A 96 -3.47 8.42 9.87
C LEU A 96 -4.66 7.46 9.75
N LEU A 97 -4.96 7.00 8.54
CA LEU A 97 -6.07 6.06 8.31
C LEU A 97 -5.83 4.68 8.94
N VAL A 98 -4.58 4.23 9.05
CA VAL A 98 -4.26 3.01 9.80
C VAL A 98 -4.63 3.16 11.28
N MET A 99 -4.26 4.28 11.90
CA MET A 99 -4.58 4.54 13.30
C MET A 99 -6.11 4.62 13.49
N GLU A 100 -6.80 5.39 12.66
CA GLU A 100 -8.25 5.52 12.71
C GLU A 100 -8.98 4.16 12.55
N ASP A 101 -8.62 3.38 11.54
CA ASP A 101 -9.27 2.06 11.30
C ASP A 101 -8.96 1.06 12.41
N ARG A 102 -7.82 1.19 13.09
CA ARG A 102 -7.50 0.37 14.26
C ARG A 102 -8.38 0.75 15.46
N GLU A 103 -8.48 2.03 15.78
CA GLU A 103 -9.30 2.54 16.88
C GLU A 103 -10.78 2.21 16.68
N ARG A 104 -11.31 2.35 15.46
CA ARG A 104 -12.67 1.90 15.09
C ARG A 104 -12.87 0.40 15.29
N GLY A 105 -11.83 -0.39 15.10
CA GLY A 105 -11.83 -1.84 15.37
C GLY A 105 -11.60 -2.20 16.85
N GLY A 106 -11.65 -1.25 17.77
CA GLY A 106 -11.44 -1.45 19.22
C GLY A 106 -9.98 -1.80 19.57
N ARG A 107 -9.02 -1.34 18.76
CA ARG A 107 -7.59 -1.58 18.98
C ARG A 107 -6.87 -0.28 19.25
N GLU A 108 -5.72 -0.37 19.92
CA GLU A 108 -4.81 0.76 20.08
C GLU A 108 -4.37 1.29 18.70
N ALA A 109 -4.25 2.61 18.56
CA ALA A 109 -3.83 3.27 17.31
C ALA A 109 -2.51 2.70 16.76
N SER A 110 -1.50 2.52 17.63
CA SER A 110 -0.22 1.90 17.26
C SER A 110 -0.24 0.39 17.55
N PRO A 111 0.11 -0.48 16.58
CA PRO A 111 0.18 -1.91 16.80
C PRO A 111 1.36 -2.29 17.71
N SER A 112 1.19 -3.36 18.50
CA SER A 112 2.27 -3.97 19.28
C SER A 112 2.97 -5.11 18.53
N ALA A 113 2.34 -5.64 17.48
CA ALA A 113 2.88 -6.69 16.63
C ALA A 113 2.61 -6.42 15.15
N ALA A 114 3.52 -6.86 14.30
CA ALA A 114 3.42 -6.71 12.86
C ALA A 114 3.95 -7.96 12.12
N ILE A 115 3.70 -8.05 10.85
CA ILE A 115 4.18 -9.10 9.96
C ILE A 115 4.93 -8.46 8.80
N ILE A 116 6.12 -8.98 8.47
CA ILE A 116 6.93 -8.52 7.34
C ILE A 116 7.00 -9.61 6.27
N ASP A 117 6.90 -9.20 5.01
CA ASP A 117 7.20 -10.04 3.85
C ASP A 117 7.58 -9.18 2.65
N SER A 118 8.04 -9.81 1.57
CA SER A 118 8.38 -9.15 0.32
C SER A 118 7.75 -9.81 -0.90
N GLN A 119 7.40 -8.99 -1.88
CA GLN A 119 6.95 -9.43 -3.19
C GLN A 119 7.88 -8.88 -4.26
N SER A 120 8.43 -9.76 -5.12
CA SER A 120 9.17 -9.33 -6.31
C SER A 120 8.24 -9.26 -7.51
N VAL A 121 8.32 -8.17 -8.26
CA VAL A 121 7.49 -7.90 -9.44
C VAL A 121 8.37 -7.50 -10.61
N LYS A 122 7.97 -7.91 -11.83
CA LYS A 122 8.65 -7.49 -13.06
C LYS A 122 8.46 -5.98 -13.28
N THR A 123 9.52 -5.31 -13.74
CA THR A 123 9.42 -3.96 -14.31
C THR A 123 9.16 -4.02 -15.81
N THR A 124 8.81 -2.89 -16.38
CA THR A 124 8.65 -2.68 -17.83
C THR A 124 9.86 -1.94 -18.39
N GLU A 125 9.80 -1.58 -19.67
CA GLU A 125 10.84 -0.83 -20.39
C GLU A 125 10.91 0.66 -19.97
N SER A 126 10.06 1.14 -19.07
CA SER A 126 10.03 2.53 -18.59
C SER A 126 11.30 2.98 -17.83
N GLY A 127 12.26 2.09 -17.64
CA GLY A 127 13.56 2.41 -17.04
C GLY A 127 13.54 2.39 -15.50
N GLY A 128 14.52 3.12 -14.92
CA GLY A 128 14.68 3.26 -13.48
C GLY A 128 15.36 2.09 -12.77
N PRO A 129 15.61 2.20 -11.45
CA PRO A 129 16.32 1.17 -10.68
C PRO A 129 15.59 -0.17 -10.72
N ARG A 130 16.30 -1.21 -11.14
CA ARG A 130 15.83 -2.60 -11.19
C ARG A 130 16.97 -3.56 -10.88
N GLY A 131 16.68 -4.76 -10.38
CA GLY A 131 17.65 -5.80 -10.07
C GLY A 131 17.08 -7.18 -10.35
N TYR A 132 17.85 -8.22 -10.05
CA TYR A 132 17.45 -9.60 -10.20
C TYR A 132 17.30 -10.29 -8.85
N ASP A 133 16.11 -10.82 -8.57
CA ASP A 133 15.84 -11.69 -7.44
C ASP A 133 16.14 -13.13 -7.85
N ALA A 134 17.29 -13.65 -7.40
CA ALA A 134 17.73 -14.99 -7.77
C ALA A 134 16.82 -16.10 -7.19
N GLY A 135 16.26 -15.89 -6.01
CA GLY A 135 15.38 -16.86 -5.36
C GLY A 135 14.03 -16.99 -6.08
N LYS A 136 13.46 -15.89 -6.52
CA LYS A 136 12.16 -15.84 -7.22
C LYS A 136 12.31 -15.82 -8.75
N LYS A 137 13.56 -15.74 -9.27
CA LYS A 137 13.90 -15.66 -10.72
C LYS A 137 13.17 -14.51 -11.42
N ILE A 138 13.08 -13.33 -10.76
CA ILE A 138 12.38 -12.16 -11.26
C ILE A 138 13.36 -11.01 -11.42
N LYS A 139 13.42 -10.42 -12.64
CA LYS A 139 14.10 -9.15 -12.91
C LYS A 139 13.11 -8.00 -12.73
N GLY A 140 13.37 -7.11 -11.77
CA GLY A 140 12.46 -6.01 -11.50
C GLY A 140 12.68 -5.34 -10.15
N ARG A 141 11.59 -5.10 -9.44
CA ARG A 141 11.59 -4.48 -8.10
C ARG A 141 11.02 -5.42 -7.05
N LYS A 142 11.47 -5.23 -5.84
CA LYS A 142 10.96 -5.91 -4.65
C LYS A 142 10.19 -4.90 -3.82
N ARG A 143 9.04 -5.30 -3.32
CA ARG A 143 8.16 -4.53 -2.46
C ARG A 143 8.18 -5.18 -1.09
N HIS A 144 8.81 -4.54 -0.12
CA HIS A 144 8.66 -4.94 1.28
C HIS A 144 7.41 -4.30 1.85
N ALA A 145 6.65 -5.10 2.61
CA ALA A 145 5.52 -4.63 3.37
C ALA A 145 5.63 -5.08 4.82
N LEU A 146 5.43 -4.14 5.72
CA LEU A 146 5.12 -4.40 7.12
C LEU A 146 3.64 -4.14 7.29
N VAL A 147 2.89 -5.12 7.77
CA VAL A 147 1.45 -5.01 8.03
C VAL A 147 1.14 -5.32 9.49
N ASP A 148 0.03 -4.81 10.00
CA ASP A 148 -0.46 -5.23 11.32
C ASP A 148 -1.14 -6.61 11.25
N THR A 149 -1.61 -7.11 12.39
CA THR A 149 -2.25 -8.43 12.49
C THR A 149 -3.59 -8.55 11.77
N ASP A 150 -4.17 -7.44 11.31
CA ASP A 150 -5.42 -7.42 10.54
C ASP A 150 -5.18 -7.13 9.03
N GLY A 151 -3.91 -6.90 8.65
CA GLY A 151 -3.51 -6.67 7.26
C GLY A 151 -3.57 -5.23 6.81
N ARG A 152 -3.46 -4.25 7.72
CA ARG A 152 -3.25 -2.83 7.37
C ARG A 152 -1.79 -2.61 7.03
N GLY A 153 -1.52 -1.97 5.90
CA GLY A 153 -0.16 -1.63 5.50
C GLY A 153 0.42 -0.53 6.40
N LEU A 154 1.44 -0.87 7.19
CA LEU A 154 2.10 0.06 8.11
C LEU A 154 3.24 0.80 7.41
N VAL A 155 4.17 0.07 6.83
CA VAL A 155 5.32 0.59 6.08
C VAL A 155 5.48 -0.21 4.80
N LEU A 156 5.55 0.50 3.68
CA LEU A 156 5.63 -0.07 2.33
C LEU A 156 6.87 0.52 1.63
N GLU A 157 7.84 -0.34 1.29
CA GLU A 157 9.10 0.13 0.72
C GLU A 157 9.49 -0.67 -0.53
N PRO A 158 9.38 -0.07 -1.72
CA PRO A 158 9.89 -0.67 -2.95
C PRO A 158 11.37 -0.35 -3.15
N HIS A 159 12.12 -1.33 -3.65
CA HIS A 159 13.51 -1.18 -4.03
C HIS A 159 13.87 -2.13 -5.18
N HIS A 160 15.10 -2.09 -5.71
CA HIS A 160 15.51 -3.03 -6.75
C HIS A 160 15.52 -4.47 -6.23
N ALA A 161 15.13 -5.44 -7.07
CA ALA A 161 14.89 -6.82 -6.64
C ALA A 161 16.17 -7.57 -6.21
N GLY A 162 17.35 -7.07 -6.54
CA GLY A 162 18.64 -7.67 -6.14
C GLY A 162 18.96 -7.53 -4.64
N ILE A 163 18.23 -6.68 -3.89
CA ILE A 163 18.38 -6.61 -2.43
C ILE A 163 17.71 -7.84 -1.82
N GLN A 164 18.46 -8.60 -1.03
CA GLN A 164 17.92 -9.76 -0.31
C GLN A 164 16.95 -9.32 0.79
N ASP A 165 16.00 -10.18 1.15
CA ASP A 165 14.93 -9.86 2.11
C ASP A 165 15.49 -9.39 3.46
N ARG A 166 16.53 -10.08 3.99
CA ARG A 166 17.22 -9.69 5.22
C ARG A 166 17.91 -8.31 5.15
N HIS A 167 18.33 -7.86 3.97
CA HIS A 167 18.98 -6.56 3.80
C HIS A 167 17.92 -5.43 3.69
N GLY A 168 16.79 -5.70 3.05
CA GLY A 168 15.68 -4.75 2.95
C GLY A 168 14.90 -4.56 4.26
N ALA A 169 14.93 -5.57 5.15
CA ALA A 169 14.24 -5.53 6.43
C ALA A 169 14.76 -4.43 7.37
N GLY A 170 16.08 -4.27 7.50
CA GLY A 170 16.68 -3.35 8.45
C GLY A 170 16.19 -1.91 8.31
N PRO A 171 16.30 -1.27 7.12
CA PRO A 171 15.75 0.07 6.89
C PRO A 171 14.26 0.18 7.19
N LEU A 172 13.46 -0.81 6.75
CA LEU A 172 12.02 -0.83 6.95
C LEU A 172 11.65 -0.92 8.44
N LEU A 173 12.32 -1.75 9.22
CA LEU A 173 12.09 -1.88 10.66
C LEU A 173 12.51 -0.63 11.43
N ARG A 174 13.57 0.07 11.01
CA ARG A 174 13.94 1.37 11.60
C ARG A 174 12.89 2.45 11.34
N VAL A 175 12.35 2.52 10.13
CA VAL A 175 11.26 3.46 9.80
C VAL A 175 10.00 3.11 10.60
N SER A 176 9.66 1.80 10.69
CA SER A 176 8.48 1.37 11.42
C SER A 176 8.56 1.73 12.91
N ARG A 177 9.75 1.66 13.52
CA ARG A 177 9.96 2.04 14.92
C ARG A 177 9.69 3.53 15.19
N ARG A 178 9.95 4.39 14.20
CA ARG A 178 9.66 5.83 14.30
C ARG A 178 8.15 6.13 14.14
N SER A 179 7.51 5.45 13.18
CA SER A 179 6.10 5.69 12.87
C SER A 179 5.13 4.97 13.82
N PHE A 180 5.52 3.80 14.33
CA PHE A 180 4.74 2.96 15.23
C PHE A 180 5.61 2.48 16.40
N PRO A 181 5.85 3.35 17.40
CA PRO A 181 6.84 3.11 18.45
C PRO A 181 6.51 1.93 19.37
N PHE A 182 5.26 1.48 19.40
CA PHE A 182 4.82 0.38 20.25
C PHE A 182 4.97 -1.02 19.64
N ILE A 183 5.48 -1.13 18.40
CA ILE A 183 5.79 -2.45 17.81
C ILE A 183 6.92 -3.09 18.61
N LYS A 184 6.61 -4.18 19.30
CA LYS A 184 7.56 -4.99 20.09
C LYS A 184 7.98 -6.26 19.37
N ARG A 185 7.14 -6.77 18.44
CA ARG A 185 7.36 -8.05 17.76
C ARG A 185 6.99 -7.97 16.29
N VAL A 186 7.82 -8.58 15.45
CA VAL A 186 7.57 -8.75 14.02
C VAL A 186 7.69 -10.21 13.64
N PHE A 187 6.66 -10.76 12.99
CA PHE A 187 6.66 -12.11 12.44
C PHE A 187 7.20 -12.09 11.01
N ALA A 188 8.11 -13.00 10.69
CA ALA A 188 8.78 -13.07 9.40
C ALA A 188 8.99 -14.53 8.95
N ASP A 189 9.30 -14.75 7.67
CA ASP A 189 9.73 -16.04 7.19
C ASP A 189 11.24 -16.30 7.37
N GLY A 190 11.70 -17.50 6.97
CA GLY A 190 13.10 -17.89 7.09
C GLY A 190 14.08 -16.99 6.31
N GLY A 191 13.62 -16.27 5.28
CA GLY A 191 14.44 -15.33 4.51
C GLY A 191 14.93 -14.12 5.33
N TYR A 192 14.28 -13.85 6.47
CA TYR A 192 14.63 -12.78 7.40
C TYR A 192 15.46 -13.26 8.60
N ALA A 193 15.84 -14.54 8.65
CA ALA A 193 16.66 -15.07 9.73
C ALA A 193 18.09 -14.52 9.72
N GLY A 194 18.69 -14.41 10.89
CA GLY A 194 20.11 -14.10 11.10
C GLY A 194 20.37 -12.75 11.78
N ASP A 195 21.62 -12.58 12.23
CA ASP A 195 22.07 -11.47 13.08
C ASP A 195 21.89 -10.09 12.44
N LYS A 196 21.98 -10.00 11.11
CA LYS A 196 21.78 -8.74 10.38
C LYS A 196 20.41 -8.11 10.59
N VAL A 197 19.37 -8.92 10.73
CA VAL A 197 18.02 -8.41 11.02
C VAL A 197 17.87 -8.15 12.49
N ALA A 198 18.34 -9.06 13.33
CA ALA A 198 18.27 -8.92 14.80
C ALA A 198 19.03 -7.68 15.31
N SER A 199 20.21 -7.39 14.75
CA SER A 199 21.03 -6.22 15.12
C SER A 199 20.54 -4.89 14.52
N ALA A 200 19.70 -4.92 13.48
CA ALA A 200 19.23 -3.71 12.80
C ALA A 200 18.14 -2.94 13.58
N THR A 201 17.54 -3.55 14.59
CA THR A 201 16.38 -3.01 15.31
C THR A 201 16.29 -3.59 16.72
N SER A 202 15.67 -2.84 17.63
CA SER A 202 15.27 -3.34 18.96
C SER A 202 13.97 -4.13 18.97
N ILE A 203 13.32 -4.29 17.81
CA ILE A 203 12.08 -5.06 17.68
C ILE A 203 12.44 -6.55 17.62
N ALA A 204 11.80 -7.38 18.43
CA ALA A 204 11.97 -8.83 18.38
C ALA A 204 11.44 -9.39 17.05
N VAL A 205 12.30 -10.04 16.27
CA VAL A 205 11.91 -10.69 15.01
C VAL A 205 11.74 -12.19 15.24
N GLU A 206 10.51 -12.66 15.11
CA GLU A 206 10.13 -14.07 15.30
C GLU A 206 10.00 -14.77 13.94
N ILE A 207 10.84 -15.76 13.70
CA ILE A 207 10.81 -16.54 12.45
C ILE A 207 9.74 -17.64 12.54
N VAL A 208 8.69 -17.49 11.72
CA VAL A 208 7.61 -18.48 11.59
C VAL A 208 8.05 -19.54 10.60
N ARG A 209 8.34 -20.75 11.10
CA ARG A 209 8.75 -21.91 10.30
C ARG A 209 7.57 -22.83 10.02
N ARG A 210 7.64 -23.56 8.90
CA ARG A 210 6.72 -24.69 8.66
C ARG A 210 7.01 -25.78 9.69
N LYS A 211 5.96 -26.50 10.11
CA LYS A 211 6.15 -27.70 10.93
C LYS A 211 6.91 -28.75 10.10
N PRO A 212 7.86 -29.49 10.69
CA PRO A 212 8.65 -30.49 9.97
C PRO A 212 7.81 -31.53 9.23
N ASP A 213 6.69 -31.95 9.83
CA ASP A 213 5.82 -33.01 9.33
C ASP A 213 4.70 -32.51 8.39
N GLN A 214 4.74 -31.22 8.01
CA GLN A 214 3.70 -30.64 7.17
C GLN A 214 3.88 -31.01 5.70
N VAL A 215 3.03 -31.91 5.20
CA VAL A 215 2.92 -32.28 3.78
C VAL A 215 1.84 -31.41 3.12
N GLY A 216 2.14 -30.85 1.94
CA GLY A 216 1.22 -30.04 1.16
C GLY A 216 1.11 -28.58 1.59
N PHE A 217 0.10 -27.86 1.05
CA PHE A 217 -0.17 -26.46 1.37
C PHE A 217 -0.89 -26.33 2.70
N ALA A 218 -0.33 -25.55 3.63
CA ALA A 218 -1.04 -25.12 4.83
C ALA A 218 -0.83 -23.64 5.07
N VAL A 219 -1.89 -22.97 5.47
CA VAL A 219 -1.86 -21.56 5.87
C VAL A 219 -0.98 -21.40 7.10
N GLN A 220 0.12 -20.68 6.95
CA GLN A 220 1.00 -20.37 8.07
C GLN A 220 0.33 -19.33 8.97
N PRO A 221 0.05 -19.64 10.24
CA PRO A 221 -0.54 -18.67 11.16
C PRO A 221 0.26 -17.35 11.14
N ARG A 222 -0.46 -16.24 11.10
CA ARG A 222 0.07 -14.87 11.06
C ARG A 222 0.69 -14.46 9.71
N ARG A 223 1.48 -15.30 9.01
CA ARG A 223 2.11 -14.94 7.73
C ARG A 223 1.11 -14.69 6.60
N TRP A 224 0.04 -15.47 6.51
CA TRP A 224 -0.99 -15.30 5.47
C TRP A 224 -1.58 -13.87 5.40
N VAL A 225 -1.46 -13.11 6.50
CA VAL A 225 -2.00 -11.75 6.59
C VAL A 225 -1.29 -10.79 5.62
N VAL A 226 0.04 -10.84 5.53
CA VAL A 226 0.80 -10.01 4.59
C VAL A 226 0.65 -10.50 3.16
N GLU A 227 0.53 -11.82 2.94
CA GLU A 227 0.22 -12.39 1.62
C GLU A 227 -1.16 -11.91 1.14
N ARG A 228 -2.16 -11.88 2.02
CA ARG A 228 -3.49 -11.32 1.76
C ARG A 228 -3.42 -9.83 1.43
N PHE A 229 -2.61 -9.06 2.14
CA PHE A 229 -2.40 -7.64 1.84
C PHE A 229 -1.85 -7.46 0.43
N PHE A 230 -0.81 -8.20 0.02
CA PHE A 230 -0.30 -8.18 -1.35
C PHE A 230 -1.37 -8.57 -2.37
N ALA A 231 -2.16 -9.60 -2.09
CA ALA A 231 -3.26 -9.99 -2.96
C ALA A 231 -4.29 -8.87 -3.15
N TRP A 232 -4.58 -8.10 -2.10
CA TRP A 232 -5.52 -6.98 -2.17
C TRP A 232 -4.97 -5.81 -2.98
N ILE A 233 -3.73 -5.38 -2.74
CA ILE A 233 -3.15 -4.26 -3.51
C ILE A 233 -2.93 -4.64 -4.98
N ASN A 234 -2.60 -5.91 -5.28
CA ASN A 234 -2.42 -6.40 -6.65
C ASN A 234 -3.73 -6.48 -7.48
N ARG A 235 -4.89 -6.31 -6.86
CA ARG A 235 -6.15 -6.07 -7.60
C ARG A 235 -6.10 -4.78 -8.42
N ASN A 236 -5.18 -3.89 -8.13
CA ASN A 236 -4.90 -2.70 -8.93
C ASN A 236 -3.95 -3.08 -10.07
N ARG A 237 -4.42 -3.01 -11.32
CA ARG A 237 -3.65 -3.44 -12.51
C ARG A 237 -2.31 -2.73 -12.64
N ARG A 238 -2.22 -1.46 -12.17
CA ARG A 238 -0.96 -0.71 -12.13
C ARG A 238 0.09 -1.37 -11.26
N LEU A 239 -0.31 -2.18 -10.29
CA LEU A 239 0.57 -2.91 -9.38
C LEU A 239 0.81 -4.38 -9.79
N ALA A 240 0.20 -4.89 -10.88
CA ALA A 240 0.46 -6.24 -11.39
C ALA A 240 1.92 -6.41 -11.86
N LYS A 241 2.52 -5.34 -12.37
CA LYS A 241 3.95 -5.13 -12.59
C LYS A 241 4.34 -3.79 -11.97
N ASP A 242 5.62 -3.44 -12.05
CA ASP A 242 6.05 -2.09 -11.71
C ASP A 242 6.30 -1.31 -13.02
N PHE A 243 5.41 -0.38 -13.33
CA PHE A 243 5.45 0.46 -14.54
C PHE A 243 6.16 1.79 -14.30
N GLU A 244 6.64 2.05 -13.08
CA GLU A 244 7.11 3.37 -12.70
C GLU A 244 8.61 3.55 -13.03
N ALA A 245 8.95 4.72 -13.58
CA ALA A 245 10.34 5.07 -13.84
C ALA A 245 11.14 5.34 -12.55
N SER A 246 10.49 5.73 -11.45
CA SER A 246 11.16 6.02 -10.19
C SER A 246 10.65 5.17 -9.03
N ILE A 247 11.51 4.93 -8.03
CA ILE A 247 11.14 4.27 -6.77
C ILE A 247 10.10 5.11 -6.01
N ALA A 248 10.22 6.44 -6.04
CA ALA A 248 9.27 7.35 -5.40
C ALA A 248 7.84 7.18 -5.96
N SER A 249 7.68 7.06 -7.28
CA SER A 249 6.37 6.81 -7.91
C SER A 249 5.84 5.43 -7.57
N ALA A 250 6.70 4.41 -7.56
CA ALA A 250 6.32 3.06 -7.14
C ALA A 250 5.83 3.05 -5.68
N LYS A 251 6.54 3.73 -4.77
CA LYS A 251 6.16 3.89 -3.36
C LYS A 251 4.83 4.62 -3.23
N ALA A 252 4.64 5.72 -3.94
CA ALA A 252 3.40 6.49 -3.93
C ALA A 252 2.19 5.65 -4.36
N PHE A 253 2.30 4.83 -5.41
CA PHE A 253 1.22 3.93 -5.83
C PHE A 253 0.95 2.79 -4.83
N LEU A 254 1.97 2.26 -4.15
CA LEU A 254 1.75 1.28 -3.08
C LEU A 254 0.92 1.89 -1.95
N TYR A 255 1.30 3.09 -1.49
CA TYR A 255 0.55 3.78 -0.44
C TYR A 255 -0.84 4.24 -0.92
N ALA A 256 -0.98 4.72 -2.17
CA ALA A 256 -2.28 5.07 -2.72
C ALA A 256 -3.23 3.86 -2.76
N ALA A 257 -2.71 2.66 -3.07
CA ALA A 257 -3.50 1.42 -3.03
C ALA A 257 -3.91 1.04 -1.59
N SER A 258 -3.01 1.18 -0.63
CA SER A 258 -3.30 0.96 0.79
C SER A 258 -4.32 1.98 1.31
N VAL A 259 -4.16 3.27 0.97
CA VAL A 259 -5.13 4.34 1.28
C VAL A 259 -6.52 4.01 0.72
N MET A 260 -6.61 3.60 -0.55
CA MET A 260 -7.89 3.22 -1.15
C MET A 260 -8.56 2.04 -0.42
N LEU A 261 -7.79 1.06 0.04
CA LEU A 261 -8.32 -0.05 0.85
C LEU A 261 -8.86 0.45 2.20
N LEU A 262 -8.11 1.29 2.90
CA LEU A 262 -8.48 1.83 4.21
C LEU A 262 -9.70 2.75 4.12
N VAL A 263 -9.72 3.68 3.18
CA VAL A 263 -10.86 4.57 2.92
C VAL A 263 -12.15 3.77 2.72
N ARG A 264 -12.10 2.74 1.86
CA ARG A 264 -13.25 1.87 1.59
C ARG A 264 -13.66 1.03 2.80
N ARG A 265 -12.71 0.66 3.64
CA ARG A 265 -12.98 -0.11 4.86
C ARG A 265 -13.63 0.77 5.92
N ILE A 266 -13.06 1.94 6.18
CA ILE A 266 -13.58 2.91 7.15
C ILE A 266 -14.98 3.38 6.77
N ALA A 267 -15.19 3.75 5.50
CA ALA A 267 -16.50 4.22 5.00
C ALA A 267 -17.62 3.17 5.09
N ARG A 268 -17.31 1.88 5.14
CA ARG A 268 -18.31 0.80 5.31
C ARG A 268 -18.64 0.50 6.76
N SER A 269 -17.78 0.86 7.68
CA SER A 269 -17.98 0.65 9.12
C SER A 269 -18.49 1.90 9.83
N ALA A 270 -18.80 2.96 9.08
CA ALA A 270 -19.35 4.22 9.54
C ALA A 270 -20.88 4.14 9.65
#